data_0ced097d2897d31134a7fc751ad5683e
#
_entry.id   0ced097d2897d31134a7fc751ad5683e
#
_cell.length_a   1.000
_cell.length_b   1.000
_cell.length_c   1.000
_cell.angle_alpha   90.00
_cell.angle_beta   90.00
_cell.angle_gamma   90.00
#
_symmetry.space_group_name_H-M   'P 1'
#
loop_
_entity.id
_entity.type
_entity.pdbx_description
1 polymer ?
#
loop_
_entity_poly.entity_id
_entity_poly.type
_entity_poly.pdbx_seq_one_letter_code
_entity_poly.pdbx_strand_id
1 'polypeptide(L)'
;MAVKNRKWEVMLAGAVAAAVLGSGCVATSRADITNGFSSSSNWTLNGTSGSTSQGVPAMSGGDLTLTDNFANEDSSAWYNTQQNISNSWTASFTYQMSYTSSFPSEGFMFVLQSAGTNALGSGSSSELGYQNLSATQSSSGTYSGFVNVNPSWGLGFQLFGHGASSFLQVGQNGAFTAGIDNPNSSTLVMSRDQNNPINFTISYYQPDGVVSISATDNSGGAYSGTLNYNIQMPGPYNMIPTPPATLASDLGQNTAYVGFTGATGGDTVEQDFTNFSFTSGTPTSPPSGYTAPTPAPAFVTVPRAPIALTTYSFNADVVVENTASLPSGATVSSSIATPAGKTNNALYEAGVIVDGTAAAGGLPTSHQFLSQGDGVTTFQLQHYTNANNVLRLSSATGGITSGTMALSQPTAFSTLAILAMSAGGAHDSVGAVTLNFADGQSVTTDYAALDWFSGNIVSTTPDGNPYGLALSGLGRITITSSISSKSVNGLPSNPGLYETVLNISHLGTDNTGDFVDASGYGALDSMTFNLASSVSTGTAASVTEVFAVSGSAVPEPASLAIFAVGGGLGLLLIGRKRTVRRTA
;
A
#
# COMPACT_ATOMS: atom_id res chain seq x y z
N MET A 1 16.41 -39.10 69.78
CA MET A 1 16.61 -38.81 68.35
C MET A 1 15.25 -38.56 67.74
N ALA A 2 14.95 -37.33 67.43
CA ALA A 2 13.63 -36.91 66.97
C ALA A 2 13.67 -36.76 65.43
N VAL A 3 12.77 -37.48 64.77
CA VAL A 3 12.54 -37.37 63.31
C VAL A 3 11.54 -36.26 63.07
N LYS A 4 11.91 -35.18 62.40
CA LYS A 4 11.05 -34.06 61.99
C LYS A 4 10.32 -34.42 60.70
N ASN A 5 9.02 -34.56 60.76
CA ASN A 5 8.13 -34.58 59.61
C ASN A 5 8.05 -33.18 58.99
N ARG A 6 8.41 -33.02 57.72
CA ARG A 6 8.10 -31.83 56.92
C ARG A 6 6.83 -32.05 56.17
N LYS A 7 5.81 -31.26 56.52
CA LYS A 7 4.56 -31.11 55.75
C LYS A 7 4.89 -30.26 54.50
N TRP A 8 4.46 -30.72 53.35
CA TRP A 8 4.43 -29.96 52.11
C TRP A 8 3.15 -29.13 52.10
N GLU A 9 3.28 -27.81 52.18
CA GLU A 9 2.16 -26.89 51.89
C GLU A 9 2.09 -26.67 50.40
N VAL A 10 0.95 -27.06 49.82
CA VAL A 10 0.59 -26.73 48.45
C VAL A 10 0.13 -25.28 48.42
N MET A 11 0.94 -24.37 47.86
CA MET A 11 0.49 -23.01 47.58
C MET A 11 -0.44 -23.02 46.36
N LEU A 12 -1.72 -22.74 46.62
CA LEU A 12 -2.69 -22.41 45.60
C LEU A 12 -2.35 -21.01 45.07
N ALA A 13 -1.82 -20.90 43.85
CA ALA A 13 -1.68 -19.62 43.19
C ALA A 13 -3.06 -19.14 42.74
N GLY A 14 -3.60 -18.18 43.48
CA GLY A 14 -4.79 -17.46 43.08
C GLY A 14 -4.53 -16.59 41.85
N ALA A 15 -5.25 -16.86 40.76
CA ALA A 15 -5.29 -15.98 39.60
C ALA A 15 -5.99 -14.67 39.98
N VAL A 16 -5.21 -13.59 40.12
CA VAL A 16 -5.75 -12.24 40.20
C VAL A 16 -6.16 -11.85 38.79
N ALA A 17 -7.44 -11.88 38.47
CA ALA A 17 -7.98 -11.25 37.29
C ALA A 17 -7.85 -9.73 37.47
N ALA A 18 -6.85 -9.12 36.86
CA ALA A 18 -6.76 -7.69 36.71
C ALA A 18 -7.89 -7.26 35.76
N ALA A 19 -8.98 -6.74 36.31
CA ALA A 19 -9.93 -5.97 35.54
C ALA A 19 -9.23 -4.72 35.03
N VAL A 20 -8.79 -4.74 33.78
CA VAL A 20 -8.42 -3.55 33.05
C VAL A 20 -9.71 -2.77 32.87
N LEU A 21 -9.95 -1.83 33.77
CA LEU A 21 -10.87 -0.74 33.53
C LEU A 21 -10.27 0.06 32.36
N GLY A 22 -10.66 -0.32 31.15
CA GLY A 22 -10.48 0.51 29.98
C GLY A 22 -11.19 1.84 30.31
N SER A 23 -10.40 2.86 30.66
CA SER A 23 -10.84 4.24 30.53
C SER A 23 -11.12 4.45 29.05
N GLY A 24 -12.35 4.10 28.63
CA GLY A 24 -12.86 4.54 27.35
C GLY A 24 -12.74 6.05 27.36
N CYS A 25 -11.76 6.56 26.62
CA CYS A 25 -11.78 7.94 26.18
C CYS A 25 -13.12 8.06 25.43
N VAL A 26 -14.13 8.59 26.11
CA VAL A 26 -15.34 9.05 25.45
C VAL A 26 -14.82 10.18 24.56
N ALA A 27 -14.60 9.86 23.29
CA ALA A 27 -14.35 10.88 22.28
C ALA A 27 -15.55 11.83 22.39
N THR A 28 -15.33 13.00 22.96
CA THR A 28 -16.33 14.06 22.95
C THR A 28 -16.66 14.26 21.48
N SER A 29 -17.88 13.92 21.08
CA SER A 29 -18.36 14.21 19.74
C SER A 29 -18.20 15.71 19.54
N ARG A 30 -17.24 16.10 18.70
CA ARG A 30 -17.12 17.49 18.30
C ARG A 30 -18.38 17.82 17.50
N ALA A 31 -18.91 19.01 17.72
CA ALA A 31 -20.14 19.43 17.03
C ALA A 31 -19.91 19.45 15.52
N ASP A 32 -20.86 18.88 14.79
CA ASP A 32 -20.88 18.94 13.33
C ASP A 32 -20.86 20.41 12.85
N ILE A 33 -20.27 20.64 11.70
CA ILE A 33 -20.29 21.95 11.05
C ILE A 33 -21.65 22.09 10.35
N THR A 34 -22.46 23.03 10.82
CA THR A 34 -23.69 23.42 10.12
C THR A 34 -23.55 24.87 9.70
N ASN A 35 -23.76 25.17 8.41
CA ASN A 35 -23.58 26.50 7.85
C ASN A 35 -22.18 27.08 8.16
N GLY A 36 -21.13 26.35 7.70
CA GLY A 36 -19.74 26.60 8.09
C GLY A 36 -19.19 27.97 7.75
N PHE A 37 -19.72 28.65 6.74
CA PHE A 37 -19.29 29.99 6.36
C PHE A 37 -20.04 31.15 7.06
N SER A 38 -20.91 30.83 8.02
CA SER A 38 -21.65 31.86 8.78
C SER A 38 -20.77 32.78 9.63
N SER A 39 -19.53 32.40 9.93
CA SER A 39 -18.59 33.23 10.69
C SER A 39 -17.15 33.00 10.24
N SER A 40 -16.49 34.07 9.85
CA SER A 40 -15.07 34.05 9.47
C SER A 40 -14.14 33.71 10.64
N SER A 41 -14.56 33.94 11.89
CA SER A 41 -13.76 33.63 13.07
C SER A 41 -13.51 32.12 13.26
N ASN A 42 -14.30 31.28 12.60
CA ASN A 42 -14.14 29.83 12.65
C ASN A 42 -13.14 29.31 11.61
N TRP A 43 -12.56 30.20 10.79
CA TRP A 43 -11.68 29.83 9.69
C TRP A 43 -10.33 30.52 9.80
N THR A 44 -9.29 29.84 9.38
CA THR A 44 -8.00 30.42 9.03
C THR A 44 -7.89 30.47 7.51
N LEU A 45 -7.65 31.66 6.99
CA LEU A 45 -7.54 31.94 5.57
C LEU A 45 -6.06 32.21 5.25
N ASN A 46 -5.47 31.46 4.32
CA ASN A 46 -4.08 31.61 3.88
C ASN A 46 -4.06 31.90 2.39
N GLY A 47 -3.25 32.83 1.95
CA GLY A 47 -3.13 33.14 0.54
C GLY A 47 -1.79 33.73 0.17
N THR A 48 -1.33 33.41 -1.03
CA THR A 48 -0.23 34.09 -1.72
C THR A 48 -0.80 34.74 -2.96
N SER A 49 -0.46 35.99 -3.21
CA SER A 49 -0.89 36.65 -4.43
C SER A 49 0.29 36.89 -5.35
N GLY A 50 0.04 36.76 -6.65
CA GLY A 50 0.99 37.11 -7.70
C GLY A 50 1.35 38.58 -7.66
N SER A 51 0.94 39.40 -8.59
CA SER A 51 1.40 40.80 -8.69
C SER A 51 0.50 41.83 -8.01
N THR A 52 -0.76 41.46 -7.68
CA THR A 52 -1.72 42.38 -7.05
C THR A 52 -2.65 41.62 -6.10
N SER A 53 -2.38 41.70 -4.81
CA SER A 53 -3.26 41.10 -3.80
C SER A 53 -4.64 41.75 -3.80
N GLN A 54 -5.69 40.97 -4.00
CA GLN A 54 -7.07 41.41 -3.85
C GLN A 54 -7.68 40.98 -2.50
N GLY A 55 -6.87 40.37 -1.62
CA GLY A 55 -7.31 39.97 -0.30
C GLY A 55 -8.03 38.64 -0.25
N VAL A 56 -7.80 37.76 -1.19
CA VAL A 56 -8.28 36.35 -1.16
C VAL A 56 -7.26 35.43 -0.51
N PRO A 57 -7.69 34.31 0.13
CA PRO A 57 -9.12 33.97 0.33
C PRO A 57 -9.82 34.94 1.29
N ALA A 58 -11.11 35.16 1.09
CA ALA A 58 -11.93 36.08 1.86
C ALA A 58 -13.28 35.46 2.23
N MET A 59 -13.88 35.91 3.33
CA MET A 59 -15.23 35.49 3.72
C MET A 59 -16.12 36.72 3.92
N SER A 60 -17.28 36.72 3.28
CA SER A 60 -18.27 37.78 3.37
C SER A 60 -19.68 37.25 3.17
N GLY A 61 -20.64 37.70 3.98
CA GLY A 61 -22.05 37.38 3.77
C GLY A 61 -22.47 35.91 3.94
N GLY A 62 -21.58 35.03 4.36
CA GLY A 62 -21.83 33.59 4.42
C GLY A 62 -21.18 32.81 3.26
N ASP A 63 -20.36 33.49 2.47
CA ASP A 63 -19.64 32.96 1.33
C ASP A 63 -18.15 32.97 1.59
N LEU A 64 -17.42 31.97 1.07
CA LEU A 64 -15.97 31.93 0.96
C LEU A 64 -15.57 32.16 -0.50
N THR A 65 -14.92 33.26 -0.81
CA THR A 65 -14.20 33.43 -2.08
C THR A 65 -12.78 32.89 -1.87
N LEU A 66 -12.48 31.78 -2.51
CA LEU A 66 -11.20 31.08 -2.35
C LEU A 66 -10.10 31.68 -3.23
N THR A 67 -10.40 31.92 -4.52
CA THR A 67 -9.57 32.67 -5.47
C THR A 67 -10.43 33.70 -6.18
N ASP A 68 -9.82 34.72 -6.77
CA ASP A 68 -10.52 35.69 -7.61
C ASP A 68 -9.97 35.70 -9.05
N ASN A 69 -10.42 36.64 -9.88
CA ASN A 69 -9.99 36.72 -11.28
C ASN A 69 -8.58 37.31 -11.46
N PHE A 70 -7.62 36.97 -10.57
CA PHE A 70 -6.21 37.33 -10.69
C PHE A 70 -5.34 36.09 -10.93
N ALA A 71 -4.20 36.31 -11.60
CA ALA A 71 -3.29 35.22 -11.93
C ALA A 71 -2.30 34.91 -10.80
N ASN A 72 -1.90 33.64 -10.72
CA ASN A 72 -0.89 33.11 -9.79
C ASN A 72 -1.28 33.29 -8.31
N GLU A 73 -2.51 32.99 -7.98
CA GLU A 73 -2.99 32.89 -6.61
C GLU A 73 -2.88 31.47 -6.10
N ASP A 74 -2.44 31.32 -4.85
CA ASP A 74 -2.50 30.09 -4.08
C ASP A 74 -3.24 30.38 -2.78
N SER A 75 -4.27 29.63 -2.50
CA SER A 75 -5.16 29.87 -1.37
C SER A 75 -5.52 28.61 -0.63
N SER A 76 -5.70 28.71 0.69
CA SER A 76 -6.35 27.70 1.50
C SER A 76 -7.24 28.32 2.57
N ALA A 77 -8.30 27.60 2.92
CA ALA A 77 -9.22 27.95 3.97
C ALA A 77 -9.47 26.72 4.85
N TRP A 78 -9.15 26.84 6.14
CA TRP A 78 -9.25 25.72 7.09
C TRP A 78 -10.22 26.05 8.22
N TYR A 79 -11.17 25.15 8.49
CA TYR A 79 -12.02 25.25 9.66
C TYR A 79 -11.18 25.01 10.92
N ASN A 80 -11.19 25.97 11.87
CA ASN A 80 -10.26 26.02 13.01
C ASN A 80 -10.42 24.87 14.02
N THR A 81 -11.57 24.19 13.99
CA THR A 81 -11.84 23.04 14.86
C THR A 81 -11.73 21.75 14.03
N GLN A 82 -10.80 20.88 14.39
CA GLN A 82 -10.67 19.57 13.75
C GLN A 82 -11.96 18.75 13.88
N GLN A 83 -12.32 18.01 12.86
CA GLN A 83 -13.50 17.16 12.78
C GLN A 83 -13.12 15.70 12.97
N ASN A 84 -14.04 14.88 13.49
CA ASN A 84 -13.81 13.45 13.65
C ASN A 84 -13.87 12.74 12.28
N ILE A 85 -12.81 12.03 11.90
CA ILE A 85 -12.65 11.28 10.65
C ILE A 85 -12.45 9.78 10.88
N SER A 86 -12.51 9.31 12.13
CA SER A 86 -12.39 7.88 12.45
C SER A 86 -13.65 7.08 12.12
N ASN A 87 -14.76 7.75 11.91
CA ASN A 87 -16.03 7.19 11.50
C ASN A 87 -16.40 7.67 10.09
N SER A 88 -17.48 7.15 9.55
CA SER A 88 -18.11 7.72 8.35
C SER A 88 -18.41 9.20 8.54
N TRP A 89 -18.36 9.98 7.47
CA TRP A 89 -18.70 11.39 7.46
C TRP A 89 -19.29 11.83 6.12
N THR A 90 -20.01 12.92 6.14
CA THR A 90 -20.54 13.58 4.92
C THR A 90 -20.21 15.06 4.97
N ALA A 91 -19.62 15.57 3.90
CA ALA A 91 -19.43 16.99 3.64
C ALA A 91 -20.34 17.43 2.50
N SER A 92 -20.95 18.61 2.61
CA SER A 92 -21.68 19.23 1.50
C SER A 92 -21.37 20.70 1.39
N PHE A 93 -21.38 21.23 0.19
CA PHE A 93 -21.17 22.63 -0.13
C PHE A 93 -21.74 22.95 -1.51
N THR A 94 -21.99 24.22 -1.77
CA THR A 94 -22.29 24.73 -3.09
C THR A 94 -21.07 25.47 -3.61
N TYR A 95 -20.66 25.15 -4.81
CA TYR A 95 -19.55 25.77 -5.53
C TYR A 95 -20.08 26.54 -6.73
N GLN A 96 -19.54 27.72 -6.95
CA GLN A 96 -19.79 28.53 -8.14
C GLN A 96 -18.48 29.12 -8.62
N MET A 97 -18.31 29.20 -9.94
CA MET A 97 -17.15 29.87 -10.52
C MET A 97 -17.56 30.93 -11.52
N SER A 98 -16.72 31.96 -11.65
CA SER A 98 -16.76 32.93 -12.73
C SER A 98 -15.37 33.19 -13.28
N TYR A 99 -15.23 33.45 -14.57
CA TYR A 99 -13.96 33.77 -15.19
C TYR A 99 -14.15 34.73 -16.36
N THR A 100 -13.11 35.51 -16.64
CA THR A 100 -13.05 36.47 -17.75
C THR A 100 -12.03 36.07 -18.82
N SER A 101 -11.15 35.12 -18.52
CA SER A 101 -10.19 34.51 -19.43
C SER A 101 -10.87 33.59 -20.46
N SER A 102 -10.12 33.04 -21.41
CA SER A 102 -10.65 32.07 -22.39
C SER A 102 -11.04 30.73 -21.74
N PHE A 103 -10.40 30.36 -20.65
CA PHE A 103 -10.61 29.14 -19.87
C PHE A 103 -10.42 29.43 -18.38
N PRO A 104 -11.13 28.72 -17.49
CA PRO A 104 -10.87 28.79 -16.05
C PRO A 104 -9.58 28.05 -15.71
N SER A 105 -8.88 28.49 -14.68
CA SER A 105 -7.62 27.90 -14.18
C SER A 105 -7.40 28.21 -12.70
N GLU A 106 -6.88 27.31 -11.86
CA GLU A 106 -6.55 25.90 -12.10
C GLU A 106 -7.68 24.99 -11.59
N GLY A 107 -8.36 25.39 -10.50
CA GLY A 107 -9.39 24.65 -9.78
C GLY A 107 -9.21 24.66 -8.28
N PHE A 108 -9.84 23.70 -7.60
CA PHE A 108 -9.80 23.61 -6.13
C PHE A 108 -9.69 22.16 -5.65
N MET A 109 -9.36 22.01 -4.35
CA MET A 109 -9.47 20.74 -3.63
C MET A 109 -10.31 20.88 -2.37
N PHE A 110 -11.10 19.86 -2.07
CA PHE A 110 -11.63 19.58 -0.74
C PHE A 110 -10.63 18.71 0.01
N VAL A 111 -10.19 19.10 1.21
CA VAL A 111 -9.05 18.48 1.89
C VAL A 111 -9.35 18.22 3.36
N LEU A 112 -8.86 17.06 3.84
CA LEU A 112 -8.71 16.69 5.24
C LEU A 112 -7.21 16.65 5.55
N GLN A 113 -6.73 17.37 6.58
CA GLN A 113 -5.31 17.43 6.89
C GLN A 113 -5.02 17.56 8.38
N SER A 114 -3.81 17.19 8.79
CA SER A 114 -3.34 17.27 10.17
C SER A 114 -2.11 18.17 10.36
N ALA A 115 -1.69 18.86 9.32
CA ALA A 115 -0.51 19.75 9.34
C ALA A 115 -0.71 21.03 10.14
N GLY A 116 -1.95 21.54 10.21
CA GLY A 116 -2.28 22.76 10.92
C GLY A 116 -3.06 23.78 10.10
N THR A 117 -3.56 24.83 10.73
CA THR A 117 -4.38 25.84 10.05
C THR A 117 -3.60 26.79 9.14
N ASN A 118 -2.27 26.79 9.20
CA ASN A 118 -1.39 27.54 8.29
C ASN A 118 -0.87 26.68 7.12
N ALA A 119 -1.51 25.55 6.82
CA ALA A 119 -1.13 24.69 5.71
C ALA A 119 -1.52 25.32 4.37
N LEU A 120 -0.56 25.41 3.45
CA LEU A 120 -0.74 25.88 2.08
C LEU A 120 0.32 25.22 1.19
N GLY A 121 -0.12 24.65 0.09
CA GLY A 121 0.75 24.06 -0.92
C GLY A 121 1.02 25.01 -2.09
N SER A 122 1.77 24.52 -3.07
CA SER A 122 2.01 25.21 -4.34
C SER A 122 0.78 25.14 -5.23
N GLY A 123 0.55 26.20 -6.00
CA GLY A 123 -0.53 26.29 -6.97
C GLY A 123 -0.05 26.48 -8.40
N SER A 124 1.26 26.48 -8.63
CA SER A 124 1.76 26.64 -9.98
C SER A 124 1.28 25.49 -10.88
N SER A 125 0.60 25.84 -11.99
CA SER A 125 0.18 24.91 -13.05
C SER A 125 -0.90 23.92 -12.59
N SER A 126 -1.31 23.13 -12.20
CA SER A 126 -2.32 22.13 -11.83
C SER A 126 -2.22 21.67 -10.38
N GLU A 127 -1.45 22.39 -9.56
CA GLU A 127 -1.12 21.97 -8.19
C GLU A 127 -2.20 22.33 -7.14
N LEU A 128 -3.18 23.15 -7.52
CA LEU A 128 -4.42 23.48 -6.78
C LEU A 128 -4.20 24.03 -5.35
N GLY A 129 -3.04 24.66 -5.07
CA GLY A 129 -2.69 25.09 -3.72
C GLY A 129 -2.45 23.94 -2.73
N TYR A 130 -2.25 22.73 -3.23
CA TYR A 130 -2.17 21.51 -2.45
C TYR A 130 -0.79 20.84 -2.46
N GLN A 131 -0.08 20.86 -3.59
CA GLN A 131 1.20 20.15 -3.69
C GLN A 131 2.24 20.69 -2.71
N ASN A 132 3.08 19.81 -2.21
CA ASN A 132 4.14 20.18 -1.28
C ASN A 132 5.09 21.21 -1.91
N LEU A 133 5.37 22.26 -1.18
CA LEU A 133 6.34 23.28 -1.55
C LEU A 133 7.73 22.66 -1.75
N SER A 134 8.41 23.03 -2.82
CA SER A 134 9.83 22.72 -2.96
C SER A 134 10.66 23.49 -1.91
N ALA A 135 11.88 23.05 -1.64
CA ALA A 135 12.77 23.73 -0.69
C ALA A 135 13.02 25.21 -1.08
N THR A 136 12.99 25.52 -2.37
CA THR A 136 13.14 26.88 -2.89
C THR A 136 11.89 27.72 -2.66
N GLN A 137 10.71 27.14 -2.83
CA GLN A 137 9.42 27.81 -2.58
C GLN A 137 9.22 28.07 -1.09
N SER A 138 9.43 27.06 -0.22
CA SER A 138 9.26 27.22 1.22
C SER A 138 10.19 28.25 1.84
N SER A 139 11.34 28.54 1.22
CA SER A 139 12.27 29.60 1.61
C SER A 139 12.00 30.97 0.97
N SER A 140 11.07 31.04 0.00
CA SER A 140 10.70 32.31 -0.63
C SER A 140 9.84 33.16 0.28
N GLY A 141 9.94 34.49 0.16
CA GLY A 141 9.11 35.41 0.94
C GLY A 141 7.61 35.22 0.70
N THR A 142 7.22 34.72 -0.45
CA THR A 142 5.82 34.49 -0.85
C THR A 142 5.14 33.39 -0.02
N TYR A 143 5.88 32.33 0.35
CA TYR A 143 5.37 31.21 1.14
C TYR A 143 5.87 31.20 2.59
N SER A 144 6.47 32.30 3.04
CA SER A 144 7.02 32.42 4.39
C SER A 144 5.94 32.24 5.47
N GLY A 145 6.12 31.28 6.37
CA GLY A 145 5.21 31.00 7.47
C GLY A 145 4.15 29.94 7.16
N PHE A 146 4.04 29.47 5.93
CA PHE A 146 3.18 28.33 5.59
C PHE A 146 3.90 27.01 5.79
N VAL A 147 3.12 25.96 6.06
CA VAL A 147 3.58 24.58 6.13
C VAL A 147 2.93 23.77 5.01
N ASN A 148 3.60 22.71 4.55
CA ASN A 148 3.06 21.81 3.56
C ASN A 148 1.73 21.18 4.01
N VAL A 149 0.84 20.88 3.07
CA VAL A 149 -0.43 20.18 3.29
C VAL A 149 -0.16 18.68 3.49
N ASN A 150 0.56 18.34 4.55
CA ASN A 150 1.03 16.98 4.83
C ASN A 150 1.21 16.77 6.36
N PRO A 151 0.56 15.74 6.98
CA PRO A 151 -0.28 14.68 6.39
C PRO A 151 -1.64 15.18 5.90
N SER A 152 -2.12 14.62 4.79
CA SER A 152 -3.41 15.01 4.20
C SER A 152 -3.99 13.95 3.26
N TRP A 153 -5.30 14.07 3.04
CA TRP A 153 -6.04 13.43 1.96
C TRP A 153 -7.00 14.46 1.35
N GLY A 154 -7.19 14.43 0.02
CA GLY A 154 -8.06 15.39 -0.63
C GLY A 154 -8.57 14.96 -2.00
N LEU A 155 -9.61 15.65 -2.44
CA LEU A 155 -10.23 15.52 -3.76
C LEU A 155 -10.08 16.84 -4.51
N GLY A 156 -9.39 16.81 -5.63
CA GLY A 156 -9.16 17.94 -6.51
C GLY A 156 -10.11 17.93 -7.71
N PHE A 157 -10.58 19.11 -8.06
CA PHE A 157 -11.42 19.35 -9.21
C PHE A 157 -10.69 20.33 -10.12
N GLN A 158 -9.97 19.77 -11.10
CA GLN A 158 -9.16 20.56 -12.03
C GLN A 158 -10.02 21.09 -13.18
N LEU A 159 -9.88 22.37 -13.46
CA LEU A 159 -10.66 23.08 -14.48
C LEU A 159 -9.86 23.26 -15.77
N PHE A 160 -8.54 23.46 -15.69
CA PHE A 160 -7.68 23.78 -16.82
C PHE A 160 -7.32 22.53 -17.64
N GLY A 161 -7.29 22.70 -18.98
CA GLY A 161 -6.73 21.70 -19.90
C GLY A 161 -7.64 20.53 -20.26
N HIS A 162 -8.80 20.37 -19.63
CA HIS A 162 -9.68 19.21 -19.81
C HIS A 162 -10.87 19.42 -20.77
N GLY A 163 -10.91 20.56 -21.46
CA GLY A 163 -11.86 20.82 -22.56
C GLY A 163 -13.32 20.63 -22.19
N ALA A 164 -13.95 19.54 -22.62
CA ALA A 164 -15.35 19.21 -22.37
C ALA A 164 -15.53 18.10 -21.31
N SER A 165 -14.52 17.84 -20.50
CA SER A 165 -14.52 16.80 -19.46
C SER A 165 -14.43 17.41 -18.06
N SER A 166 -15.05 16.79 -17.08
CA SER A 166 -14.74 17.03 -15.67
C SER A 166 -13.53 16.18 -15.30
N PHE A 167 -12.56 16.75 -14.60
CA PHE A 167 -11.34 16.07 -14.17
C PHE A 167 -11.26 16.05 -12.65
N LEU A 168 -11.19 14.84 -12.11
CA LEU A 168 -11.09 14.59 -10.68
C LEU A 168 -9.68 14.10 -10.34
N GLN A 169 -9.08 14.66 -9.31
CA GLN A 169 -7.77 14.22 -8.78
C GLN A 169 -7.90 13.75 -7.34
N VAL A 170 -7.11 12.74 -6.99
CA VAL A 170 -6.95 12.31 -5.59
C VAL A 170 -5.57 12.74 -5.12
N GLY A 171 -5.53 13.43 -3.98
CA GLY A 171 -4.31 13.88 -3.34
C GLY A 171 -4.07 13.16 -2.02
N GLN A 172 -2.81 12.82 -1.73
CA GLN A 172 -2.38 12.27 -0.45
C GLN A 172 -1.02 12.87 -0.06
N ASN A 173 -0.93 13.38 1.16
CA ASN A 173 0.32 13.91 1.73
C ASN A 173 0.98 15.01 0.87
N GLY A 174 0.17 15.89 0.28
CA GLY A 174 0.65 16.97 -0.58
C GLY A 174 1.20 16.50 -1.92
N ALA A 175 0.72 15.39 -2.44
CA ALA A 175 1.02 14.91 -3.80
C ALA A 175 -0.24 14.34 -4.45
N PHE A 176 -0.38 14.50 -5.76
CA PHE A 176 -1.45 13.84 -6.50
C PHE A 176 -1.10 12.38 -6.75
N THR A 177 -2.00 11.48 -6.39
CA THR A 177 -1.81 10.03 -6.52
C THR A 177 -2.47 9.49 -7.79
N ALA A 178 -3.54 10.11 -8.28
CA ALA A 178 -4.21 9.77 -9.53
C ALA A 178 -5.08 10.90 -10.04
N GLY A 179 -5.31 10.89 -11.34
CA GLY A 179 -6.31 11.69 -12.02
C GLY A 179 -7.33 10.81 -12.74
N ILE A 180 -8.57 11.27 -12.81
CA ILE A 180 -9.67 10.56 -13.45
C ILE A 180 -10.31 11.50 -14.46
N ASP A 181 -10.01 11.25 -15.75
CA ASP A 181 -10.66 11.95 -16.84
C ASP A 181 -12.09 11.47 -17.00
N ASN A 182 -13.02 12.41 -17.05
CA ASN A 182 -14.43 12.17 -17.35
C ASN A 182 -15.00 10.98 -16.55
N PRO A 183 -15.15 11.12 -15.21
CA PRO A 183 -15.68 10.05 -14.37
C PRO A 183 -16.94 9.45 -14.98
N ASN A 184 -17.04 8.14 -14.96
CA ASN A 184 -18.19 7.40 -15.50
C ASN A 184 -19.49 7.99 -14.97
N SER A 185 -20.47 8.19 -15.87
CA SER A 185 -21.76 8.85 -15.58
C SER A 185 -21.72 10.38 -15.34
N SER A 186 -20.64 11.08 -15.71
CA SER A 186 -20.65 12.54 -15.67
C SER A 186 -21.33 13.14 -16.90
N THR A 187 -22.34 13.98 -16.67
CA THR A 187 -22.90 14.90 -17.66
C THR A 187 -22.54 16.35 -17.33
N LEU A 188 -22.02 16.59 -16.15
CA LEU A 188 -21.55 17.89 -15.69
C LEU A 188 -20.16 18.19 -16.28
N VAL A 189 -20.01 19.35 -16.90
CA VAL A 189 -18.72 19.84 -17.42
C VAL A 189 -18.30 21.07 -16.62
N MET A 190 -17.72 20.87 -15.46
CA MET A 190 -17.41 21.93 -14.49
C MET A 190 -16.60 23.08 -15.09
N SER A 191 -15.59 22.80 -15.92
CA SER A 191 -14.76 23.84 -16.55
C SER A 191 -15.50 24.78 -17.50
N ARG A 192 -16.77 24.53 -17.78
CA ARG A 192 -17.61 25.33 -18.67
C ARG A 192 -18.94 25.78 -18.05
N ASP A 193 -19.20 25.37 -16.82
CA ASP A 193 -20.43 25.65 -16.10
C ASP A 193 -20.34 26.94 -15.29
N GLN A 194 -20.02 28.03 -15.99
CA GLN A 194 -19.79 29.35 -15.41
C GLN A 194 -21.08 29.97 -14.86
N ASN A 195 -20.96 30.61 -13.69
CA ASN A 195 -22.04 31.33 -12.99
C ASN A 195 -23.24 30.48 -12.54
N ASN A 196 -23.13 29.16 -12.61
CA ASN A 196 -24.15 28.25 -12.11
C ASN A 196 -23.71 27.61 -10.79
N PRO A 197 -24.59 27.48 -9.79
CA PRO A 197 -24.28 26.83 -8.55
C PRO A 197 -24.24 25.31 -8.71
N ILE A 198 -23.14 24.69 -8.38
CA ILE A 198 -22.95 23.25 -8.38
C ILE A 198 -22.99 22.76 -6.93
N ASN A 199 -23.93 21.88 -6.62
CA ASN A 199 -24.10 21.32 -5.28
C ASN A 199 -23.28 20.04 -5.14
N PHE A 200 -22.34 20.03 -4.21
CA PHE A 200 -21.48 18.90 -3.89
C PHE A 200 -21.95 18.17 -2.65
N THR A 201 -21.87 16.85 -2.69
CA THR A 201 -21.91 15.96 -1.53
C THR A 201 -20.77 14.98 -1.65
N ILE A 202 -19.90 14.96 -0.65
CA ILE A 202 -18.77 14.03 -0.52
C ILE A 202 -19.00 13.22 0.75
N SER A 203 -19.09 11.91 0.63
CA SER A 203 -19.36 11.02 1.76
C SER A 203 -18.29 9.93 1.86
N TYR A 204 -17.80 9.71 3.04
CA TYR A 204 -16.89 8.62 3.38
C TYR A 204 -17.64 7.55 4.17
N TYR A 205 -17.69 6.34 3.66
CA TYR A 205 -18.23 5.19 4.37
C TYR A 205 -17.09 4.35 4.94
N GLN A 206 -16.84 4.51 6.24
CA GLN A 206 -15.67 3.98 6.94
C GLN A 206 -15.58 2.44 6.91
N PRO A 207 -16.66 1.66 7.09
CA PRO A 207 -16.55 0.21 7.10
C PRO A 207 -15.92 -0.41 5.85
N ASP A 208 -16.18 0.20 4.69
CA ASP A 208 -15.66 -0.27 3.40
C ASP A 208 -14.51 0.61 2.87
N GLY A 209 -14.17 1.71 3.56
CA GLY A 209 -13.15 2.65 3.11
C GLY A 209 -13.49 3.34 1.79
N VAL A 210 -14.75 3.58 1.48
CA VAL A 210 -15.17 4.17 0.21
C VAL A 210 -15.55 5.64 0.35
N VAL A 211 -15.06 6.48 -0.56
CA VAL A 211 -15.50 7.87 -0.72
C VAL A 211 -16.42 7.96 -1.92
N SER A 212 -17.62 8.48 -1.71
CA SER A 212 -18.61 8.78 -2.74
C SER A 212 -18.66 10.28 -2.99
N ILE A 213 -18.69 10.66 -4.25
CA ILE A 213 -18.77 12.05 -4.70
C ILE A 213 -20.02 12.18 -5.55
N SER A 214 -20.84 13.16 -5.24
CA SER A 214 -21.95 13.60 -6.07
C SER A 214 -21.85 15.11 -6.25
N ALA A 215 -21.85 15.58 -7.49
CA ALA A 215 -21.94 17.00 -7.84
C ALA A 215 -23.05 17.20 -8.85
N THR A 216 -23.91 18.19 -8.62
CA THR A 216 -25.11 18.42 -9.46
C THR A 216 -25.33 19.90 -9.71
N ASP A 217 -25.43 20.26 -10.97
CA ASP A 217 -26.06 21.49 -11.42
C ASP A 217 -27.40 21.20 -12.11
N ASN A 218 -28.45 21.83 -11.64
CA ASN A 218 -29.82 21.70 -12.14
C ASN A 218 -30.26 22.91 -12.96
N SER A 219 -29.34 23.78 -13.38
CA SER A 219 -29.69 25.01 -14.14
C SER A 219 -30.32 24.70 -15.51
N GLY A 220 -30.07 23.52 -16.07
CA GLY A 220 -30.54 23.15 -17.43
C GLY A 220 -29.70 23.77 -18.54
N GLY A 221 -28.54 24.33 -18.22
CA GLY A 221 -27.57 24.84 -19.18
C GLY A 221 -26.90 23.74 -20.02
N ALA A 222 -26.18 24.13 -21.05
CA ALA A 222 -25.51 23.18 -21.96
C ALA A 222 -24.44 22.31 -21.29
N TYR A 223 -23.92 22.71 -20.14
CA TYR A 223 -22.87 22.06 -19.37
C TYR A 223 -23.35 21.58 -17.99
N SER A 224 -24.62 21.81 -17.68
CA SER A 224 -25.25 21.35 -16.45
C SER A 224 -25.46 19.83 -16.45
N GLY A 225 -25.57 19.25 -15.28
CA GLY A 225 -25.82 17.83 -15.14
C GLY A 225 -25.32 17.26 -13.81
N THR A 226 -24.91 16.01 -13.83
CA THR A 226 -24.45 15.31 -12.64
C THR A 226 -23.08 14.68 -12.86
N LEU A 227 -22.27 14.65 -11.79
CA LEU A 227 -21.08 13.84 -11.63
C LEU A 227 -21.30 12.93 -10.44
N ASN A 228 -21.22 11.63 -10.63
CA ASN A 228 -21.26 10.65 -9.54
C ASN A 228 -20.06 9.71 -9.68
N TYR A 229 -19.31 9.56 -8.59
CA TYR A 229 -18.13 8.71 -8.58
C TYR A 229 -17.90 8.10 -7.20
N ASN A 230 -17.36 6.88 -7.16
CA ASN A 230 -16.94 6.22 -5.93
C ASN A 230 -15.45 5.91 -6.00
N ILE A 231 -14.72 6.25 -4.95
CA ILE A 231 -13.28 6.01 -4.82
C ILE A 231 -13.07 5.07 -3.65
N GLN A 232 -12.42 3.93 -3.90
CA GLN A 232 -11.96 3.04 -2.84
C GLN A 232 -10.67 3.58 -2.23
N MET A 233 -10.64 3.74 -0.90
CA MET A 233 -9.42 4.13 -0.20
C MET A 233 -8.46 2.93 -0.01
N PRO A 234 -7.14 3.12 -0.05
CA PRO A 234 -6.40 4.37 0.01
C PRO A 234 -6.18 5.10 -1.31
N GLY A 235 -6.76 4.69 -2.42
CA GLY A 235 -6.59 5.44 -3.67
C GLY A 235 -6.95 4.62 -4.91
N PRO A 236 -6.80 5.19 -6.11
CA PRO A 236 -7.37 4.68 -7.35
C PRO A 236 -6.76 3.38 -7.89
N TYR A 237 -5.74 2.86 -7.28
CA TYR A 237 -5.21 1.54 -7.60
C TYR A 237 -5.77 0.55 -6.58
N ASN A 238 -6.82 -0.17 -6.92
CA ASN A 238 -7.47 -1.29 -6.22
C ASN A 238 -6.65 -1.98 -5.11
N MET A 239 -6.27 -1.22 -4.10
CA MET A 239 -5.51 -1.72 -2.97
C MET A 239 -6.44 -1.75 -1.78
N ILE A 240 -6.99 -2.93 -1.51
CA ILE A 240 -7.72 -3.18 -0.27
C ILE A 240 -6.73 -3.76 0.73
N PRO A 241 -6.18 -2.95 1.66
CA PRO A 241 -5.60 -3.54 2.84
C PRO A 241 -6.73 -4.21 3.62
N THR A 242 -6.49 -5.35 4.20
CA THR A 242 -7.40 -5.96 5.15
C THR A 242 -6.83 -5.76 6.56
N PRO A 243 -7.47 -5.02 7.44
CA PRO A 243 -8.67 -4.19 7.23
C PRO A 243 -8.38 -3.00 6.30
N PRO A 244 -9.40 -2.43 5.62
CA PRO A 244 -9.20 -1.29 4.74
C PRO A 244 -8.49 -0.17 5.51
N ALA A 245 -7.47 0.44 4.89
CA ALA A 245 -6.84 1.63 5.44
C ALA A 245 -7.94 2.68 5.66
N THR A 246 -7.97 3.26 6.83
CA THR A 246 -8.94 4.31 7.15
C THR A 246 -8.28 5.67 6.95
N LEU A 247 -9.07 6.69 6.66
CA LEU A 247 -8.56 8.07 6.62
C LEU A 247 -7.81 8.43 7.91
N ALA A 248 -8.27 7.93 9.05
CA ALA A 248 -7.60 8.12 10.33
C ALA A 248 -6.20 7.47 10.36
N SER A 249 -6.03 6.29 9.75
CA SER A 249 -4.70 5.66 9.64
C SER A 249 -3.78 6.41 8.70
N ASP A 250 -4.30 6.93 7.59
CA ASP A 250 -3.52 7.68 6.60
C ASP A 250 -3.03 9.03 7.16
N LEU A 251 -3.88 9.71 7.93
CA LEU A 251 -3.51 10.97 8.58
C LEU A 251 -2.79 10.78 9.93
N GLY A 252 -2.67 9.56 10.42
CA GLY A 252 -2.03 9.23 11.69
C GLY A 252 -2.83 9.70 12.93
N GLN A 253 -4.08 10.12 12.77
CA GLN A 253 -4.94 10.60 13.87
C GLN A 253 -6.44 10.53 13.53
N ASN A 254 -7.28 10.51 14.57
CA ASN A 254 -8.73 10.36 14.47
C ASN A 254 -9.47 11.66 14.11
N THR A 255 -8.78 12.77 14.01
CA THR A 255 -9.38 14.08 13.73
C THR A 255 -8.55 14.84 12.69
N ALA A 256 -9.19 15.67 11.85
CA ALA A 256 -8.53 16.48 10.85
C ALA A 256 -9.12 17.88 10.76
N TYR A 257 -8.32 18.84 10.34
CA TYR A 257 -8.83 20.11 9.81
C TYR A 257 -9.48 19.84 8.46
N VAL A 258 -10.66 20.37 8.27
CA VAL A 258 -11.43 20.27 7.02
C VAL A 258 -11.38 21.60 6.31
N GLY A 259 -11.23 21.60 5.00
CA GLY A 259 -11.21 22.86 4.27
C GLY A 259 -10.97 22.70 2.78
N PHE A 260 -10.51 23.79 2.20
CA PHE A 260 -10.33 23.92 0.76
C PHE A 260 -8.96 24.49 0.45
N THR A 261 -8.38 24.05 -0.67
CA THR A 261 -7.27 24.73 -1.33
C THR A 261 -7.65 25.04 -2.76
N GLY A 262 -7.08 26.10 -3.33
CA GLY A 262 -7.33 26.50 -4.70
C GLY A 262 -6.19 27.31 -5.27
N ALA A 263 -6.13 27.39 -6.56
CA ALA A 263 -5.13 28.17 -7.27
C ALA A 263 -5.63 28.74 -8.59
N THR A 264 -4.96 29.78 -9.06
CA THR A 264 -5.04 30.31 -10.42
C THR A 264 -3.68 30.29 -11.06
N GLY A 265 -3.61 30.03 -12.37
CA GLY A 265 -2.37 30.08 -13.16
C GLY A 265 -2.25 31.37 -13.96
N GLY A 266 -1.86 31.22 -15.24
CA GLY A 266 -1.89 32.33 -16.20
C GLY A 266 -3.29 32.72 -16.65
N ASP A 267 -4.22 31.76 -16.72
CA ASP A 267 -5.66 31.96 -16.80
C ASP A 267 -6.24 32.06 -15.37
N THR A 268 -7.41 32.65 -15.21
CA THR A 268 -7.95 33.05 -13.92
C THR A 268 -9.36 32.53 -13.70
N VAL A 269 -9.73 32.32 -12.44
CA VAL A 269 -11.07 31.94 -12.01
C VAL A 269 -11.38 32.45 -10.63
N GLU A 270 -12.54 33.07 -10.47
CA GLU A 270 -13.13 33.35 -9.16
C GLU A 270 -13.87 32.09 -8.72
N GLN A 271 -13.60 31.65 -7.49
CA GLN A 271 -14.12 30.40 -6.93
C GLN A 271 -14.81 30.70 -5.60
N ASP A 272 -16.16 30.59 -5.62
CA ASP A 272 -16.99 30.86 -4.47
C ASP A 272 -17.61 29.60 -3.90
N PHE A 273 -17.63 29.51 -2.59
CA PHE A 273 -18.20 28.41 -1.82
C PHE A 273 -19.25 28.93 -0.84
N THR A 274 -20.40 28.27 -0.82
CA THR A 274 -21.51 28.58 0.10
C THR A 274 -22.04 27.28 0.73
N ASN A 275 -22.87 27.41 1.76
CA ASN A 275 -23.63 26.29 2.35
C ASN A 275 -22.77 25.11 2.85
N PHE A 276 -21.54 25.36 3.30
CA PHE A 276 -20.68 24.30 3.78
C PHE A 276 -21.21 23.64 5.05
N SER A 277 -21.25 22.30 5.03
CA SER A 277 -21.51 21.49 6.22
C SER A 277 -20.59 20.28 6.27
N PHE A 278 -20.33 19.77 7.47
CA PHE A 278 -19.60 18.52 7.71
C PHE A 278 -20.26 17.79 8.88
N THR A 279 -20.71 16.55 8.64
CA THR A 279 -21.41 15.72 9.63
C THR A 279 -20.69 14.41 9.81
N SER A 280 -20.27 14.11 11.04
CA SER A 280 -19.67 12.83 11.43
C SER A 280 -20.74 11.78 11.72
N GLY A 281 -20.41 10.49 11.49
CA GLY A 281 -21.31 9.37 11.75
C GLY A 281 -22.30 9.05 10.62
N THR A 282 -22.21 9.75 9.50
CA THR A 282 -22.99 9.48 8.27
C THR A 282 -22.05 9.37 7.07
N PRO A 283 -22.36 8.54 6.05
CA PRO A 283 -23.52 7.66 5.92
C PRO A 283 -23.44 6.42 6.81
N THR A 284 -24.59 5.81 7.09
CA THR A 284 -24.67 4.53 7.86
C THR A 284 -24.73 3.29 6.97
N SER A 285 -24.70 3.48 5.65
CA SER A 285 -24.67 2.42 4.64
C SER A 285 -23.76 2.85 3.47
N PRO A 286 -23.21 1.89 2.70
CA PRO A 286 -22.39 2.22 1.53
C PRO A 286 -23.20 3.00 0.48
N PRO A 287 -22.52 3.74 -0.41
CA PRO A 287 -23.17 4.50 -1.48
C PRO A 287 -24.02 3.60 -2.38
N SER A 288 -25.11 4.19 -2.92
CA SER A 288 -25.95 3.48 -3.90
C SER A 288 -25.14 3.12 -5.16
N GLY A 289 -25.27 1.88 -5.62
CA GLY A 289 -24.52 1.35 -6.77
C GLY A 289 -23.08 0.96 -6.46
N TYR A 290 -22.59 1.17 -5.24
CA TYR A 290 -21.33 0.61 -4.78
C TYR A 290 -21.53 -0.88 -4.48
N THR A 291 -20.77 -1.71 -5.17
CA THR A 291 -20.59 -3.11 -4.80
C THR A 291 -19.25 -3.18 -4.08
N ALA A 292 -19.28 -3.53 -2.81
CA ALA A 292 -18.04 -3.79 -2.09
C ALA A 292 -17.20 -4.76 -2.93
N PRO A 293 -15.95 -4.45 -3.26
CA PRO A 293 -15.10 -5.43 -3.90
C PRO A 293 -15.14 -6.69 -3.06
N THR A 294 -15.23 -7.84 -3.70
CA THR A 294 -15.07 -9.11 -2.98
C THR A 294 -13.78 -8.98 -2.18
N PRO A 295 -13.81 -9.12 -0.84
CA PRO A 295 -12.60 -8.98 -0.06
C PRO A 295 -11.51 -9.81 -0.72
N ALA A 296 -10.35 -9.20 -1.02
CA ALA A 296 -9.21 -9.98 -1.43
C ALA A 296 -9.07 -11.11 -0.40
N PRO A 297 -8.87 -12.37 -0.82
CA PRO A 297 -8.77 -13.47 0.12
C PRO A 297 -7.78 -13.04 1.20
N ALA A 298 -8.26 -12.93 2.44
CA ALA A 298 -7.47 -12.45 3.57
C ALA A 298 -6.15 -13.23 3.55
N PHE A 299 -5.02 -12.54 3.66
CA PHE A 299 -3.75 -13.22 3.87
C PHE A 299 -3.98 -14.26 4.95
N VAL A 300 -3.78 -15.54 4.60
CA VAL A 300 -4.04 -16.62 5.55
C VAL A 300 -3.12 -16.37 6.74
N THR A 301 -3.68 -16.05 7.90
CA THR A 301 -2.94 -15.66 9.12
C THR A 301 -2.16 -16.81 9.76
N VAL A 302 -1.89 -17.86 9.00
CA VAL A 302 -1.11 -19.02 9.45
C VAL A 302 0.37 -18.68 9.30
N PRO A 303 1.17 -18.77 10.38
CA PRO A 303 2.60 -18.52 10.31
C PRO A 303 3.28 -19.39 9.26
N ARG A 304 4.11 -18.78 8.42
CA ARG A 304 4.91 -19.46 7.40
C ARG A 304 6.39 -19.34 7.77
N ALA A 305 7.04 -20.49 7.88
CA ALA A 305 8.46 -20.58 8.16
C ALA A 305 9.28 -20.75 6.86
N PRO A 306 10.55 -20.33 6.84
CA PRO A 306 11.42 -20.52 5.69
C PRO A 306 11.50 -21.99 5.26
N ILE A 307 11.45 -22.22 3.95
CA ILE A 307 11.64 -23.54 3.34
C ILE A 307 13.12 -23.69 2.95
N ALA A 308 13.75 -24.77 3.38
CA ALA A 308 15.10 -25.10 2.97
C ALA A 308 15.14 -25.56 1.50
N LEU A 309 15.85 -24.81 0.67
CA LEU A 309 16.06 -25.09 -0.74
C LEU A 309 17.44 -25.72 -0.99
N THR A 310 17.59 -26.44 -2.07
CA THR A 310 18.90 -26.93 -2.52
C THR A 310 19.76 -25.76 -3.04
N THR A 311 21.07 -25.85 -2.94
CA THR A 311 21.98 -24.80 -3.45
C THR A 311 21.91 -24.60 -4.96
N TYR A 312 21.47 -25.60 -5.71
CA TYR A 312 21.26 -25.53 -7.17
C TYR A 312 20.01 -24.72 -7.58
N SER A 313 19.17 -24.34 -6.61
CA SER A 313 17.98 -23.51 -6.85
C SER A 313 18.32 -22.08 -7.24
N PHE A 314 19.55 -21.65 -7.01
CA PHE A 314 19.98 -20.26 -7.23
C PHE A 314 21.05 -20.19 -8.33
N ASN A 315 20.92 -19.21 -9.24
CA ASN A 315 21.78 -19.11 -10.42
C ASN A 315 22.45 -17.74 -10.59
N ALA A 316 22.16 -16.78 -9.73
CA ALA A 316 22.74 -15.44 -9.81
C ALA A 316 23.04 -14.87 -8.42
N ASP A 317 24.13 -14.10 -8.37
CA ASP A 317 24.52 -13.26 -7.25
C ASP A 317 24.15 -11.81 -7.58
N VAL A 318 23.20 -11.21 -6.83
CA VAL A 318 22.64 -9.87 -7.11
C VAL A 318 22.78 -8.90 -5.93
N VAL A 319 23.39 -9.33 -4.82
CA VAL A 319 23.52 -8.54 -3.61
C VAL A 319 24.98 -8.14 -3.38
N VAL A 320 25.23 -6.84 -3.18
CA VAL A 320 26.55 -6.34 -2.77
C VAL A 320 26.74 -6.56 -1.28
N GLU A 321 27.78 -7.30 -0.91
CA GLU A 321 28.03 -7.72 0.46
C GLU A 321 28.62 -6.63 1.35
N ASN A 322 28.33 -6.72 2.64
CA ASN A 322 28.92 -5.86 3.68
C ASN A 322 30.24 -6.42 4.23
N THR A 323 31.15 -6.86 3.37
CA THR A 323 32.41 -7.49 3.80
C THR A 323 33.55 -6.52 4.01
N ALA A 324 33.48 -5.31 3.44
CA ALA A 324 34.50 -4.27 3.57
C ALA A 324 33.95 -2.90 3.19
N SER A 325 34.69 -1.85 3.56
CA SER A 325 34.45 -0.51 3.03
C SER A 325 34.74 -0.50 1.52
N LEU A 326 33.73 -0.12 0.75
CA LEU A 326 33.80 -0.05 -0.72
C LEU A 326 34.00 1.40 -1.16
N PRO A 327 35.19 1.82 -1.59
CA PRO A 327 35.38 3.16 -2.16
C PRO A 327 34.66 3.29 -3.49
N SER A 328 34.34 4.53 -3.89
CA SER A 328 33.86 4.79 -5.23
C SER A 328 34.85 4.27 -6.26
N GLY A 329 34.35 3.53 -7.24
CA GLY A 329 35.21 2.85 -8.21
C GLY A 329 35.65 1.44 -7.83
N ALA A 330 35.25 0.91 -6.64
CA ALA A 330 35.53 -0.47 -6.28
C ALA A 330 34.85 -1.45 -7.25
N THR A 331 35.57 -2.52 -7.61
CA THR A 331 35.01 -3.65 -8.36
C THR A 331 34.22 -4.53 -7.40
N VAL A 332 33.04 -4.98 -7.81
CA VAL A 332 32.17 -5.90 -7.08
C VAL A 332 31.89 -7.15 -7.90
N SER A 333 31.69 -8.27 -7.23
CA SER A 333 31.39 -9.56 -7.86
C SER A 333 29.90 -9.77 -8.09
N SER A 334 29.05 -9.04 -7.37
CA SER A 334 27.59 -9.21 -7.42
C SER A 334 27.03 -8.88 -8.80
N SER A 335 26.12 -9.70 -9.27
CA SER A 335 25.33 -9.44 -10.48
C SER A 335 24.30 -8.34 -10.21
N ILE A 336 23.68 -7.83 -11.27
CA ILE A 336 22.88 -6.62 -11.20
C ILE A 336 21.43 -6.91 -11.51
N ALA A 337 20.54 -6.43 -10.65
CA ALA A 337 19.11 -6.44 -10.86
C ALA A 337 18.67 -5.29 -11.77
N THR A 338 19.11 -5.26 -13.03
CA THR A 338 18.70 -4.20 -13.98
C THR A 338 18.55 -4.71 -15.40
N PRO A 339 17.60 -4.10 -16.17
CA PRO A 339 17.45 -4.39 -17.59
C PRO A 339 18.69 -3.98 -18.40
N ALA A 340 18.96 -4.70 -19.48
CA ALA A 340 19.99 -4.34 -20.45
C ALA A 340 19.78 -2.90 -20.96
N GLY A 341 20.86 -2.12 -21.03
CA GLY A 341 20.84 -0.74 -21.53
C GLY A 341 20.40 0.33 -20.52
N LYS A 342 20.12 -0.04 -19.27
CA LYS A 342 19.90 0.89 -18.15
C LYS A 342 21.13 0.99 -17.27
N THR A 343 21.19 2.02 -16.40
CA THR A 343 22.21 2.12 -15.37
C THR A 343 22.14 0.90 -14.46
N ASN A 344 23.25 0.22 -14.30
CA ASN A 344 23.34 -0.99 -13.50
C ASN A 344 23.16 -0.68 -12.01
N ASN A 345 22.16 -1.27 -11.37
CA ASN A 345 21.89 -1.11 -9.96
C ASN A 345 21.82 -2.48 -9.28
N ALA A 346 22.26 -2.55 -8.04
CA ALA A 346 22.20 -3.77 -7.23
C ALA A 346 21.56 -3.48 -5.87
N LEU A 347 20.94 -4.48 -5.29
CA LEU A 347 20.67 -4.54 -3.86
C LEU A 347 21.98 -4.66 -3.09
N TYR A 348 21.96 -4.34 -1.81
CA TYR A 348 23.14 -4.46 -0.95
C TYR A 348 22.75 -4.88 0.47
N GLU A 349 23.66 -5.49 1.17
CA GLU A 349 23.53 -5.84 2.57
C GLU A 349 23.62 -4.58 3.45
N ALA A 350 22.78 -4.49 4.48
CA ALA A 350 22.78 -3.36 5.42
C ALA A 350 24.17 -3.16 6.05
N GLY A 351 24.60 -1.88 6.13
CA GLY A 351 25.90 -1.50 6.66
C GLY A 351 27.00 -1.41 5.62
N VAL A 352 26.76 -1.68 4.35
CA VAL A 352 27.74 -1.42 3.28
C VAL A 352 28.22 0.02 3.33
N ILE A 353 29.54 0.20 3.30
CA ILE A 353 30.20 1.51 3.33
C ILE A 353 30.74 1.84 1.93
N VAL A 354 30.32 2.96 1.38
CA VAL A 354 30.84 3.51 0.11
C VAL A 354 31.45 4.87 0.40
N ASP A 355 32.70 5.08 -0.03
CA ASP A 355 33.47 6.32 0.23
C ASP A 355 33.48 6.73 1.72
N GLY A 356 33.64 5.78 2.63
CA GLY A 356 33.67 6.03 4.07
C GLY A 356 32.31 6.39 4.68
N THR A 357 31.21 6.31 3.93
CA THR A 357 29.85 6.59 4.43
C THR A 357 28.98 5.34 4.33
N ALA A 358 28.30 4.97 5.42
CA ALA A 358 27.35 3.87 5.40
C ALA A 358 26.17 4.19 4.48
N ALA A 359 25.81 3.25 3.61
CA ALA A 359 24.59 3.32 2.83
C ALA A 359 23.38 3.13 3.75
N ALA A 360 22.35 3.98 3.62
CA ALA A 360 21.11 3.83 4.37
C ALA A 360 20.27 2.69 3.79
N GLY A 361 19.57 1.91 4.62
CA GLY A 361 18.79 0.75 4.19
C GLY A 361 19.67 -0.49 4.00
N GLY A 362 19.33 -1.30 3.01
CA GLY A 362 19.98 -2.58 2.70
C GLY A 362 19.19 -3.79 3.18
N LEU A 363 19.52 -4.95 2.62
CA LEU A 363 18.97 -6.23 3.04
C LEU A 363 19.50 -6.60 4.44
N PRO A 364 18.71 -7.31 5.27
CA PRO A 364 19.10 -7.59 6.65
C PRO A 364 20.35 -8.49 6.73
N THR A 365 21.30 -8.12 7.59
CA THR A 365 22.52 -8.91 7.85
C THR A 365 22.23 -10.26 8.52
N SER A 366 21.07 -10.42 9.15
CA SER A 366 20.58 -11.71 9.66
C SER A 366 20.13 -12.65 8.55
N HIS A 367 20.02 -12.17 7.32
CA HIS A 367 19.40 -12.85 6.17
C HIS A 367 17.95 -13.28 6.43
N GLN A 368 17.34 -12.85 7.52
CA GLN A 368 15.99 -13.23 7.91
C GLN A 368 15.18 -11.99 8.26
N PHE A 369 13.91 -11.99 7.88
CA PHE A 369 12.97 -10.93 8.25
C PHE A 369 11.53 -11.45 8.27
N LEU A 370 10.68 -10.76 9.05
CA LEU A 370 9.26 -10.93 9.05
C LEU A 370 8.65 -10.03 7.96
N SER A 371 7.80 -10.58 7.10
CA SER A 371 7.15 -9.81 6.06
C SER A 371 6.35 -8.64 6.63
N GLN A 372 6.44 -7.49 5.99
CA GLN A 372 5.63 -6.31 6.27
C GLN A 372 4.22 -6.45 5.67
N GLY A 373 4.07 -7.27 4.63
CA GLY A 373 2.83 -7.45 3.90
C GLY A 373 1.76 -8.18 4.71
N ASP A 374 2.11 -9.33 5.29
CA ASP A 374 1.17 -10.16 6.04
C ASP A 374 1.45 -10.23 7.56
N GLY A 375 2.63 -9.82 8.00
CA GLY A 375 3.02 -9.81 9.41
C GLY A 375 3.20 -11.19 10.05
N VAL A 376 3.14 -12.29 9.29
CA VAL A 376 3.22 -13.67 9.81
C VAL A 376 4.18 -14.56 9.02
N THR A 377 4.58 -14.18 7.81
CA THR A 377 5.57 -14.90 7.01
C THR A 377 6.99 -14.49 7.39
N THR A 378 7.81 -15.43 7.77
CA THR A 378 9.26 -15.22 7.96
C THR A 378 9.98 -15.73 6.73
N PHE A 379 10.77 -14.87 6.07
CA PHE A 379 11.64 -15.25 4.96
C PHE A 379 13.08 -15.41 5.41
N GLN A 380 13.78 -16.36 4.80
CA GLN A 380 15.23 -16.56 4.93
C GLN A 380 15.86 -16.36 3.55
N LEU A 381 16.64 -15.30 3.40
CA LEU A 381 17.44 -15.05 2.21
C LEU A 381 18.70 -15.94 2.21
N GLN A 382 19.24 -16.20 1.03
CA GLN A 382 20.51 -16.92 0.90
C GLN A 382 21.68 -16.04 1.38
N HIS A 383 22.81 -16.67 1.62
CA HIS A 383 24.04 -15.93 1.92
C HIS A 383 24.41 -14.99 0.78
N TYR A 384 24.83 -13.78 1.11
CA TYR A 384 25.18 -12.77 0.12
C TYR A 384 26.62 -12.96 -0.40
N THR A 385 27.53 -13.43 0.44
CA THR A 385 28.97 -13.44 0.17
C THR A 385 29.35 -14.52 -0.83
N ASN A 386 29.79 -14.11 -2.02
CA ASN A 386 30.35 -14.96 -3.08
C ASN A 386 29.49 -16.21 -3.40
N ALA A 387 28.18 -16.06 -3.34
CA ALA A 387 27.25 -17.16 -3.58
C ALA A 387 26.05 -16.67 -4.41
N ASN A 388 25.52 -17.57 -5.23
CA ASN A 388 24.25 -17.31 -5.88
C ASN A 388 23.15 -17.18 -4.81
N ASN A 389 22.43 -16.07 -4.81
CA ASN A 389 21.46 -15.70 -3.78
C ASN A 389 20.03 -15.54 -4.30
N VAL A 390 19.83 -15.61 -5.62
CA VAL A 390 18.51 -15.58 -6.25
C VAL A 390 18.40 -16.57 -7.41
N LEU A 391 17.18 -17.01 -7.69
CA LEU A 391 16.82 -17.56 -9.00
C LEU A 391 16.48 -16.40 -9.92
N ARG A 392 17.36 -16.14 -10.90
CA ARG A 392 17.21 -15.05 -11.86
C ARG A 392 16.72 -15.59 -13.20
N LEU A 393 15.61 -15.03 -13.68
CA LEU A 393 15.03 -15.27 -14.99
C LEU A 393 15.18 -13.99 -15.82
N SER A 394 15.48 -14.12 -17.12
CA SER A 394 15.73 -12.95 -17.96
C SER A 394 15.38 -13.22 -19.41
N SER A 395 14.78 -12.22 -20.06
CA SER A 395 14.53 -12.20 -21.51
C SER A 395 15.76 -11.81 -22.34
N ALA A 396 16.87 -11.41 -21.69
CA ALA A 396 18.10 -11.03 -22.39
C ALA A 396 18.75 -12.24 -23.07
N THR A 397 19.53 -11.97 -24.13
CA THR A 397 20.28 -13.02 -24.86
C THR A 397 21.18 -13.80 -23.91
N GLY A 398 21.01 -15.12 -23.88
CA GLY A 398 21.70 -16.03 -22.96
C GLY A 398 21.07 -16.15 -21.56
N GLY A 399 20.01 -15.40 -21.27
CA GLY A 399 19.21 -15.59 -20.06
C GLY A 399 18.29 -16.82 -20.15
N ILE A 400 17.85 -17.30 -19.00
CA ILE A 400 16.83 -18.33 -18.90
C ILE A 400 15.48 -17.69 -18.59
N THR A 401 14.41 -18.14 -19.22
CA THR A 401 13.05 -17.64 -18.97
C THR A 401 12.23 -18.52 -18.03
N SER A 402 12.80 -19.66 -17.63
CA SER A 402 12.22 -20.57 -16.65
C SER A 402 13.32 -21.20 -15.80
N GLY A 403 13.03 -21.46 -14.51
CA GLY A 403 13.98 -22.08 -13.60
C GLY A 403 13.29 -22.74 -12.42
N THR A 404 13.94 -23.73 -11.81
CA THR A 404 13.35 -24.56 -10.76
C THR A 404 14.08 -24.36 -9.42
N MET A 405 13.29 -24.15 -8.37
CA MET A 405 13.72 -24.23 -6.98
C MET A 405 13.28 -25.59 -6.41
N ALA A 406 14.24 -26.41 -6.03
CA ALA A 406 13.99 -27.71 -5.41
C ALA A 406 14.09 -27.62 -3.89
N LEU A 407 13.17 -28.23 -3.18
CA LEU A 407 13.23 -28.35 -1.73
C LEU A 407 14.34 -29.33 -1.33
N SER A 408 15.03 -29.05 -0.23
CA SER A 408 16.02 -29.98 0.31
C SER A 408 15.38 -31.26 0.87
N GLN A 409 14.12 -31.17 1.27
CA GLN A 409 13.26 -32.28 1.68
C GLN A 409 11.83 -32.05 1.18
N PRO A 410 11.21 -32.97 0.45
CA PRO A 410 9.81 -32.89 0.09
C PRO A 410 8.94 -32.76 1.35
N THR A 411 8.02 -31.80 1.35
CA THR A 411 7.19 -31.47 2.52
C THR A 411 5.78 -31.09 2.08
N ALA A 412 4.76 -31.54 2.80
CA ALA A 412 3.38 -31.10 2.58
C ALA A 412 3.12 -29.76 3.24
N PHE A 413 2.51 -28.83 2.52
CA PHE A 413 2.16 -27.50 2.99
C PHE A 413 0.67 -27.23 2.86
N SER A 414 0.11 -26.43 3.75
CA SER A 414 -1.24 -25.86 3.59
C SER A 414 -1.20 -24.51 2.87
N THR A 415 -0.13 -23.73 3.09
CA THR A 415 0.10 -22.44 2.43
C THR A 415 1.58 -22.26 2.13
N LEU A 416 1.86 -21.52 1.06
CA LEU A 416 3.20 -21.10 0.67
C LEU A 416 3.27 -19.58 0.56
N ALA A 417 4.45 -19.01 0.67
CA ALA A 417 4.72 -17.62 0.32
C ALA A 417 5.99 -17.55 -0.54
N ILE A 418 5.91 -16.82 -1.63
CA ILE A 418 7.00 -16.61 -2.60
C ILE A 418 7.48 -15.18 -2.48
N LEU A 419 8.78 -14.95 -2.31
CA LEU A 419 9.40 -13.64 -2.28
C LEU A 419 10.08 -13.35 -3.62
N ALA A 420 9.57 -12.37 -4.35
CA ALA A 420 10.08 -12.04 -5.68
C ALA A 420 10.05 -10.55 -5.98
N MET A 421 10.78 -10.14 -7.02
CA MET A 421 10.67 -8.83 -7.67
C MET A 421 10.99 -8.94 -9.15
N SER A 422 10.74 -7.86 -9.90
CA SER A 422 11.25 -7.70 -11.26
C SER A 422 12.01 -6.39 -11.43
N ALA A 423 12.82 -6.31 -12.47
CA ALA A 423 13.42 -5.08 -12.96
C ALA A 423 13.06 -4.87 -14.44
N GLY A 424 12.57 -3.66 -14.75
CA GLY A 424 12.00 -3.34 -16.07
C GLY A 424 10.67 -4.06 -16.34
N GLY A 425 9.99 -4.49 -15.29
CA GLY A 425 8.61 -4.93 -15.30
C GLY A 425 7.64 -3.77 -15.08
N ALA A 426 6.40 -4.09 -14.82
CA ALA A 426 5.34 -3.14 -14.48
C ALA A 426 4.84 -3.38 -13.04
N HIS A 427 3.99 -2.49 -12.57
CA HIS A 427 3.35 -2.61 -11.25
C HIS A 427 2.38 -3.80 -11.13
N ASP A 428 2.00 -4.40 -12.24
CA ASP A 428 1.10 -5.54 -12.36
C ASP A 428 1.78 -6.78 -12.94
N SER A 429 3.12 -6.86 -12.88
CA SER A 429 3.87 -8.00 -13.42
C SER A 429 3.65 -9.26 -12.60
N VAL A 430 3.20 -10.33 -13.27
CA VAL A 430 3.02 -11.66 -12.69
C VAL A 430 3.75 -12.71 -13.54
N GLY A 431 4.19 -13.76 -12.89
CA GLY A 431 4.75 -14.95 -13.54
C GLY A 431 3.97 -16.19 -13.14
N ALA A 432 4.04 -17.22 -13.96
CA ALA A 432 3.48 -18.52 -13.61
C ALA A 432 4.49 -19.32 -12.76
N VAL A 433 4.01 -20.00 -11.72
CA VAL A 433 4.76 -20.97 -10.94
C VAL A 433 4.06 -22.33 -10.99
N THR A 434 4.82 -23.36 -11.35
CA THR A 434 4.34 -24.76 -11.32
C THR A 434 4.87 -25.42 -10.04
N LEU A 435 3.95 -25.86 -9.19
CA LEU A 435 4.23 -26.66 -8.01
C LEU A 435 4.32 -28.12 -8.43
N ASN A 436 5.44 -28.78 -8.18
CA ASN A 436 5.66 -30.19 -8.51
C ASN A 436 5.66 -31.01 -7.23
N PHE A 437 4.81 -32.01 -7.14
CA PHE A 437 4.64 -32.86 -5.97
C PHE A 437 5.35 -34.21 -6.13
N ALA A 438 5.76 -34.78 -5.02
CA ALA A 438 6.53 -36.03 -4.99
C ALA A 438 5.77 -37.25 -5.54
N ASP A 439 4.45 -37.20 -5.63
CA ASP A 439 3.60 -38.22 -6.25
C ASP A 439 3.51 -38.09 -7.79
N GLY A 440 4.20 -37.12 -8.38
CA GLY A 440 4.22 -36.84 -9.81
C GLY A 440 3.10 -35.93 -10.31
N GLN A 441 2.21 -35.46 -9.43
CA GLN A 441 1.23 -34.44 -9.77
C GLN A 441 1.89 -33.05 -9.87
N SER A 442 1.26 -32.15 -10.60
CA SER A 442 1.68 -30.75 -10.66
C SER A 442 0.51 -29.82 -10.87
N VAL A 443 0.61 -28.60 -10.37
CA VAL A 443 -0.36 -27.53 -10.58
C VAL A 443 0.37 -26.22 -10.86
N THR A 444 -0.15 -25.45 -11.80
CA THR A 444 0.39 -24.13 -12.14
C THR A 444 -0.55 -23.07 -11.64
N THR A 445 0.02 -22.04 -11.04
CA THR A 445 -0.69 -20.83 -10.57
C THR A 445 0.19 -19.60 -10.76
N ASP A 446 -0.32 -18.43 -10.47
CA ASP A 446 0.37 -17.16 -10.65
C ASP A 446 1.11 -16.70 -9.38
N TYR A 447 2.26 -16.04 -9.56
CA TYR A 447 2.95 -15.30 -8.52
C TYR A 447 3.26 -13.87 -8.98
N ALA A 448 3.24 -12.90 -8.06
CA ALA A 448 3.59 -11.52 -8.36
C ALA A 448 5.11 -11.33 -8.32
N ALA A 449 5.64 -10.66 -9.35
CA ALA A 449 7.02 -10.18 -9.39
C ALA A 449 6.99 -8.74 -9.92
N LEU A 450 6.53 -7.82 -9.09
CA LEU A 450 6.38 -6.42 -9.44
C LEU A 450 7.74 -5.76 -9.67
N ASP A 451 7.76 -4.67 -10.42
CA ASP A 451 8.97 -3.84 -10.50
C ASP A 451 9.39 -3.41 -9.09
N TRP A 452 10.66 -3.52 -8.76
CA TRP A 452 11.18 -3.21 -7.42
C TRP A 452 10.96 -1.76 -6.97
N PHE A 453 10.47 -0.89 -7.88
CA PHE A 453 10.05 0.49 -7.63
C PHE A 453 8.52 0.67 -7.64
N SER A 454 7.75 -0.41 -7.56
CA SER A 454 6.28 -0.35 -7.56
C SER A 454 5.68 0.27 -6.28
N GLY A 455 6.46 0.40 -5.21
CA GLY A 455 5.97 0.98 -3.97
C GLY A 455 5.17 0.00 -3.10
N ASN A 456 4.35 0.53 -2.20
CA ASN A 456 3.52 -0.28 -1.32
C ASN A 456 2.23 -0.70 -2.05
N ILE A 457 2.26 -1.87 -2.66
CA ILE A 457 1.13 -2.45 -3.38
C ILE A 457 0.64 -3.70 -2.64
N VAL A 458 -0.68 -3.83 -2.50
CA VAL A 458 -1.38 -5.03 -2.06
C VAL A 458 -2.48 -5.31 -3.06
N SER A 459 -2.53 -6.50 -3.64
CA SER A 459 -3.53 -6.90 -4.63
C SER A 459 -3.58 -8.43 -4.75
N THR A 460 -4.23 -8.94 -5.80
CA THR A 460 -4.26 -10.35 -6.15
C THR A 460 -3.75 -10.56 -7.58
N THR A 461 -3.13 -11.72 -7.83
CA THR A 461 -2.82 -12.18 -9.18
C THR A 461 -4.11 -12.52 -9.94
N PRO A 462 -4.08 -12.75 -11.27
CA PRO A 462 -5.24 -13.25 -12.02
C PRO A 462 -5.87 -14.51 -11.42
N ASP A 463 -5.06 -15.41 -10.86
CA ASP A 463 -5.53 -16.61 -10.16
C ASP A 463 -6.03 -16.35 -8.73
N GLY A 464 -6.15 -15.09 -8.31
CA GLY A 464 -6.66 -14.70 -6.99
C GLY A 464 -5.67 -14.85 -5.84
N ASN A 465 -4.39 -15.14 -6.09
CA ASN A 465 -3.38 -15.24 -5.05
C ASN A 465 -3.03 -13.85 -4.51
N PRO A 466 -3.19 -13.58 -3.20
CA PRO A 466 -2.88 -12.28 -2.64
C PRO A 466 -1.38 -12.01 -2.64
N TYR A 467 -0.99 -10.78 -2.97
CA TYR A 467 0.39 -10.32 -2.90
C TYR A 467 0.53 -8.93 -2.28
N GLY A 468 1.70 -8.64 -1.75
CA GLY A 468 2.00 -7.36 -1.13
C GLY A 468 3.48 -7.09 -0.94
N LEU A 469 3.80 -5.88 -0.48
CA LEU A 469 5.17 -5.46 -0.19
C LEU A 469 5.67 -6.18 1.07
N ALA A 470 6.60 -7.11 0.91
CA ALA A 470 7.17 -7.89 2.00
C ALA A 470 8.31 -7.16 2.73
N LEU A 471 9.13 -6.40 2.01
CA LEU A 471 10.26 -5.66 2.57
C LEU A 471 10.51 -4.39 1.75
N SER A 472 10.69 -3.26 2.43
CA SER A 472 10.82 -1.94 1.83
C SER A 472 12.07 -1.19 2.30
N GLY A 473 12.34 -0.03 1.67
CA GLY A 473 13.40 0.88 2.10
C GLY A 473 14.81 0.32 1.92
N LEU A 474 15.01 -0.59 0.98
CA LEU A 474 16.26 -1.32 0.80
C LEU A 474 17.40 -0.44 0.28
N GLY A 475 17.09 0.60 -0.52
CA GLY A 475 18.12 1.35 -1.23
C GLY A 475 18.75 0.53 -2.37
N ARG A 476 19.55 1.21 -3.19
CA ARG A 476 20.31 0.57 -4.28
C ARG A 476 21.67 1.20 -4.46
N ILE A 477 22.64 0.42 -4.93
CA ILE A 477 23.95 0.89 -5.34
C ILE A 477 24.04 0.85 -6.86
N THR A 478 24.50 1.96 -7.47
CA THR A 478 24.75 2.02 -8.91
C THR A 478 26.12 1.41 -9.22
N ILE A 479 26.15 0.44 -10.12
CA ILE A 479 27.34 -0.28 -10.56
C ILE A 479 27.45 -0.14 -12.07
N THR A 480 28.64 0.26 -12.57
CA THR A 480 28.98 0.21 -14.00
C THR A 480 29.99 -0.90 -14.26
N SER A 481 31.28 -0.63 -14.25
CA SER A 481 32.36 -1.61 -14.06
C SER A 481 32.82 -1.63 -12.61
N SER A 482 32.34 -0.69 -11.82
CA SER A 482 32.70 -0.46 -10.42
C SER A 482 31.58 0.37 -9.77
N ILE A 483 31.58 0.41 -8.45
CA ILE A 483 30.62 1.26 -7.71
C ILE A 483 30.89 2.72 -8.03
N SER A 484 29.92 3.38 -8.63
CA SER A 484 30.03 4.80 -9.03
C SER A 484 29.28 5.73 -8.07
N SER A 485 28.20 5.26 -7.46
CA SER A 485 27.42 6.01 -6.50
C SER A 485 26.48 5.08 -5.73
N LYS A 486 26.02 5.55 -4.57
CA LYS A 486 24.89 4.97 -3.86
C LYS A 486 23.70 5.91 -4.00
N SER A 487 22.53 5.36 -4.16
CA SER A 487 21.30 6.14 -4.08
C SER A 487 20.28 5.38 -3.24
N VAL A 488 19.63 6.11 -2.35
CA VAL A 488 18.41 5.66 -1.70
C VAL A 488 17.29 6.47 -2.34
N ASN A 489 16.29 5.81 -2.91
CA ASN A 489 15.13 6.54 -3.41
C ASN A 489 14.43 7.19 -2.21
N GLY A 490 13.98 8.42 -2.40
CA GLY A 490 13.28 9.18 -1.37
C GLY A 490 11.90 8.62 -0.99
N LEU A 491 11.42 7.58 -1.67
CA LEU A 491 10.15 6.92 -1.35
C LEU A 491 10.37 5.84 -0.30
N PRO A 492 9.63 5.85 0.84
CA PRO A 492 9.82 4.90 1.94
C PRO A 492 9.68 3.43 1.55
N SER A 493 8.89 3.14 0.51
CA SER A 493 8.59 1.79 0.03
C SER A 493 9.50 1.29 -1.09
N ASN A 494 10.47 2.07 -1.56
CA ASN A 494 11.31 1.71 -2.71
C ASN A 494 12.82 1.76 -2.40
N PRO A 495 13.61 0.85 -3.00
CA PRO A 495 13.17 -0.38 -3.66
C PRO A 495 12.57 -1.38 -2.68
N GLY A 496 11.74 -2.30 -3.17
CA GLY A 496 11.02 -3.28 -2.38
C GLY A 496 11.10 -4.70 -2.92
N LEU A 497 10.85 -5.68 -2.04
CA LEU A 497 10.59 -7.09 -2.37
C LEU A 497 9.12 -7.39 -2.08
N TYR A 498 8.50 -8.22 -2.91
CA TYR A 498 7.07 -8.52 -2.83
C TYR A 498 6.85 -10.00 -2.51
N GLU A 499 5.86 -10.27 -1.65
CA GLU A 499 5.42 -11.63 -1.39
C GLU A 499 4.13 -11.95 -2.13
N THR A 500 3.98 -13.21 -2.52
CA THR A 500 2.71 -13.78 -2.98
C THR A 500 2.38 -14.96 -2.09
N VAL A 501 1.17 -15.01 -1.56
CA VAL A 501 0.70 -16.11 -0.72
C VAL A 501 -0.17 -17.05 -1.53
N LEU A 502 0.17 -18.34 -1.52
CA LEU A 502 -0.57 -19.41 -2.18
C LEU A 502 -1.29 -20.25 -1.13
N ASN A 503 -2.58 -20.51 -1.36
CA ASN A 503 -3.34 -21.48 -0.59
C ASN A 503 -3.41 -22.81 -1.36
N ILE A 504 -2.81 -23.87 -0.85
CA ILE A 504 -2.69 -25.16 -1.56
C ILE A 504 -4.05 -25.80 -1.86
N SER A 505 -5.09 -25.49 -1.09
CA SER A 505 -6.46 -25.95 -1.39
C SER A 505 -7.20 -25.09 -2.44
N HIS A 506 -6.58 -24.00 -2.92
CA HIS A 506 -7.19 -23.02 -3.83
C HIS A 506 -6.13 -22.42 -4.76
N LEU A 507 -5.58 -23.24 -5.65
CA LEU A 507 -4.55 -22.83 -6.60
C LEU A 507 -5.15 -22.71 -7.99
N GLY A 508 -4.90 -21.60 -8.68
CA GLY A 508 -5.25 -21.41 -10.08
C GLY A 508 -6.68 -21.81 -10.45
N THR A 509 -6.97 -21.84 -11.72
CA THR A 509 -8.24 -22.38 -12.23
C THR A 509 -7.96 -23.53 -13.19
N ASP A 510 -8.75 -24.59 -13.13
CA ASP A 510 -8.72 -25.67 -14.08
C ASP A 510 -9.40 -25.26 -15.41
N ASN A 511 -9.46 -26.20 -16.38
CA ASN A 511 -10.08 -25.96 -17.69
C ASN A 511 -11.61 -25.68 -17.61
N THR A 512 -12.24 -25.86 -16.44
CA THR A 512 -13.66 -25.56 -16.18
C THR A 512 -13.85 -24.22 -15.47
N GLY A 513 -12.77 -23.58 -15.02
CA GLY A 513 -12.78 -22.33 -14.27
C GLY A 513 -12.91 -22.53 -12.76
N ASP A 514 -12.82 -23.78 -12.28
CA ASP A 514 -12.85 -24.11 -10.86
C ASP A 514 -11.43 -24.07 -10.26
N PHE A 515 -11.32 -23.70 -8.98
CA PHE A 515 -10.03 -23.74 -8.28
C PHE A 515 -9.52 -25.18 -8.12
N VAL A 516 -8.21 -25.35 -8.29
CA VAL A 516 -7.55 -26.64 -8.07
C VAL A 516 -7.24 -26.81 -6.59
N ASP A 517 -7.79 -27.87 -5.98
CA ASP A 517 -7.41 -28.29 -4.62
C ASP A 517 -6.25 -29.29 -4.69
N ALA A 518 -5.04 -28.83 -4.42
CA ALA A 518 -3.84 -29.66 -4.39
C ALA A 518 -3.49 -30.18 -2.97
N SER A 519 -4.35 -29.98 -1.98
CA SER A 519 -4.10 -30.44 -0.60
C SER A 519 -3.95 -31.98 -0.50
N GLY A 520 -4.50 -32.70 -1.47
CA GLY A 520 -4.37 -34.16 -1.60
C GLY A 520 -3.16 -34.68 -2.36
N TYR A 521 -2.32 -33.80 -2.99
CA TYR A 521 -1.18 -34.22 -3.83
C TYR A 521 0.08 -34.61 -3.03
N GLY A 522 0.06 -34.46 -1.72
CA GLY A 522 1.15 -34.90 -0.85
C GLY A 522 2.27 -33.87 -0.68
N ALA A 523 3.51 -34.34 -0.63
CA ALA A 523 4.67 -33.49 -0.36
C ALA A 523 5.08 -32.70 -1.62
N LEU A 524 5.27 -31.39 -1.48
CA LEU A 524 5.87 -30.54 -2.51
C LEU A 524 7.37 -30.88 -2.62
N ASP A 525 7.83 -31.13 -3.84
CA ASP A 525 9.23 -31.45 -4.17
C ASP A 525 9.99 -30.25 -4.74
N SER A 526 9.37 -29.53 -5.65
CA SER A 526 9.99 -28.37 -6.30
C SER A 526 8.97 -27.39 -6.84
N MET A 527 9.45 -26.19 -7.19
CA MET A 527 8.68 -25.11 -7.81
C MET A 527 9.40 -24.63 -9.06
N THR A 528 8.72 -24.63 -10.21
CA THR A 528 9.27 -24.12 -11.48
C THR A 528 8.65 -22.76 -11.80
N PHE A 529 9.47 -21.73 -11.86
CA PHE A 529 9.10 -20.34 -12.08
C PHE A 529 9.30 -19.95 -13.55
N ASN A 530 8.40 -19.17 -14.10
CA ASN A 530 8.52 -18.53 -15.41
C ASN A 530 8.70 -17.02 -15.26
N LEU A 531 9.38 -16.41 -16.23
CA LEU A 531 9.61 -14.96 -16.30
C LEU A 531 8.27 -14.21 -16.23
N ALA A 532 8.21 -13.19 -15.36
CA ALA A 532 7.01 -12.39 -15.19
C ALA A 532 6.76 -11.46 -16.37
N SER A 533 5.49 -11.13 -16.60
CA SER A 533 5.03 -10.16 -17.59
C SER A 533 3.91 -9.30 -17.01
N SER A 534 3.74 -8.09 -17.55
CA SER A 534 2.62 -7.22 -17.18
C SER A 534 1.28 -7.84 -17.58
N VAL A 535 0.33 -7.88 -16.66
CA VAL A 535 -1.03 -8.38 -16.90
C VAL A 535 -1.76 -7.48 -17.88
N SER A 536 -1.58 -6.14 -17.77
CA SER A 536 -2.29 -5.16 -18.59
C SER A 536 -1.77 -5.06 -20.02
N THR A 537 -0.46 -5.20 -20.23
CA THR A 537 0.17 -4.99 -21.55
C THR A 537 0.74 -6.27 -22.18
N GLY A 538 0.90 -7.35 -21.40
CA GLY A 538 1.58 -8.58 -21.84
C GLY A 538 3.09 -8.42 -22.04
N THR A 539 3.67 -7.26 -21.72
CA THR A 539 5.11 -7.01 -21.89
C THR A 539 5.90 -7.77 -20.83
N ALA A 540 6.81 -8.65 -21.25
CA ALA A 540 7.68 -9.38 -20.34
C ALA A 540 8.62 -8.43 -19.59
N ALA A 541 8.83 -8.67 -18.29
CA ALA A 541 9.86 -8.03 -17.50
C ALA A 541 11.24 -8.36 -18.10
N SER A 542 12.19 -7.44 -17.99
CA SER A 542 13.56 -7.73 -18.45
C SER A 542 14.25 -8.76 -17.57
N VAL A 543 13.93 -8.71 -16.27
CA VAL A 543 14.46 -9.62 -15.25
C VAL A 543 13.39 -9.91 -14.21
N THR A 544 13.29 -11.15 -13.78
CA THR A 544 12.55 -11.57 -12.58
C THR A 544 13.52 -12.26 -11.64
N GLU A 545 13.46 -11.94 -10.37
CA GLU A 545 14.32 -12.50 -9.32
C GLU A 545 13.47 -13.08 -8.20
N VAL A 546 13.64 -14.38 -7.91
CA VAL A 546 12.97 -15.07 -6.79
C VAL A 546 14.02 -15.31 -5.71
N PHE A 547 13.79 -14.76 -4.53
CA PHE A 547 14.76 -14.70 -3.43
C PHE A 547 14.59 -15.83 -2.42
N ALA A 548 13.34 -16.15 -2.08
CA ALA A 548 13.04 -17.10 -1.01
C ALA A 548 11.61 -17.65 -1.15
N VAL A 549 11.37 -18.75 -0.47
CA VAL A 549 10.05 -19.30 -0.26
C VAL A 549 9.85 -19.68 1.20
N SER A 550 8.62 -19.57 1.68
CA SER A 550 8.23 -19.95 3.03
C SER A 550 6.93 -20.74 2.99
N GLY A 551 6.64 -21.52 4.01
CA GLY A 551 5.43 -22.33 4.03
C GLY A 551 4.98 -22.71 5.43
N SER A 552 3.69 -23.02 5.54
CA SER A 552 3.10 -23.64 6.72
C SER A 552 2.96 -25.14 6.45
N ALA A 553 3.85 -25.91 7.05
CA ALA A 553 3.85 -27.36 6.90
C ALA A 553 2.58 -27.97 7.50
N VAL A 554 1.99 -28.93 6.81
CA VAL A 554 0.89 -29.75 7.37
C VAL A 554 1.51 -30.73 8.37
N PRO A 555 1.06 -30.73 9.64
CA PRO A 555 1.54 -31.71 10.61
C PRO A 555 1.25 -33.12 10.09
N GLU A 556 2.26 -34.01 10.13
CA GLU A 556 2.02 -35.41 9.82
C GLU A 556 0.88 -35.95 10.70
N PRO A 557 -0.07 -36.72 10.14
CA PRO A 557 -1.13 -37.30 10.95
C PRO A 557 -0.52 -38.06 12.11
N ALA A 558 -0.95 -37.75 13.34
CA ALA A 558 -0.50 -38.42 14.57
C ALA A 558 -0.75 -39.96 14.58
N SER A 559 -1.27 -40.51 13.49
CA SER A 559 -1.51 -41.93 13.27
C SER A 559 -0.24 -42.78 13.41
N LEU A 560 0.93 -42.31 13.02
CA LEU A 560 2.20 -43.03 13.25
C LEU A 560 2.58 -43.11 14.73
N ALA A 561 2.31 -42.06 15.53
CA ALA A 561 2.53 -42.08 16.96
C ALA A 561 1.56 -43.04 17.69
N ILE A 562 0.31 -43.13 17.22
CA ILE A 562 -0.68 -44.06 17.77
C ILE A 562 -0.31 -45.52 17.46
N PHE A 563 0.24 -45.80 16.25
CA PHE A 563 0.74 -47.14 15.92
C PHE A 563 1.97 -47.52 16.74
N ALA A 564 2.89 -46.60 17.00
CA ALA A 564 4.06 -46.84 17.83
C ALA A 564 3.67 -47.10 19.29
N VAL A 565 2.72 -46.36 19.85
CA VAL A 565 2.20 -46.54 21.21
C VAL A 565 1.31 -47.77 21.27
N GLY A 566 0.42 -47.98 20.32
CA GLY A 566 -0.45 -49.15 20.21
C GLY A 566 0.30 -50.46 19.98
N GLY A 567 1.34 -50.43 19.11
CA GLY A 567 2.23 -51.59 18.87
C GLY A 567 3.08 -51.94 20.09
N GLY A 568 3.58 -50.96 20.84
CA GLY A 568 4.33 -51.17 22.08
C GLY A 568 3.46 -51.76 23.21
N LEU A 569 2.25 -51.31 23.35
CA LEU A 569 1.29 -51.88 24.32
C LEU A 569 0.81 -53.28 23.92
N GLY A 570 0.63 -53.57 22.64
CA GLY A 570 0.30 -54.90 22.13
C GLY A 570 1.39 -55.93 22.41
N LEU A 571 2.69 -55.57 22.21
CA LEU A 571 3.82 -56.40 22.51
C LEU A 571 4.04 -56.65 24.01
N LEU A 572 3.74 -55.68 24.88
CA LEU A 572 3.76 -55.81 26.34
C LEU A 572 2.65 -56.74 26.87
N LEU A 573 1.48 -56.74 26.25
CA LEU A 573 0.35 -57.62 26.63
C LEU A 573 0.57 -59.07 26.17
N ILE A 574 1.26 -59.30 25.02
CA ILE A 574 1.56 -60.63 24.52
C ILE A 574 2.69 -61.28 25.34
N GLY A 575 3.70 -60.48 25.83
CA GLY A 575 4.77 -60.94 26.71
C GLY A 575 4.29 -61.41 28.07
N ARG A 576 3.20 -60.89 28.62
CA ARG A 576 2.67 -61.24 29.96
C ARG A 576 1.86 -62.52 30.00
N LYS A 577 1.38 -63.08 28.91
CA LYS A 577 0.58 -64.32 28.88
C LYS A 577 1.40 -65.61 28.81
N ARG A 578 2.75 -65.56 28.72
CA ARG A 578 3.57 -66.76 28.58
C ARG A 578 4.26 -67.24 29.84
N THR A 579 4.04 -66.60 31.02
CA THR A 579 4.76 -66.97 32.27
C THR A 579 3.89 -67.64 33.34
N VAL A 580 2.69 -68.18 33.01
CA VAL A 580 1.90 -68.97 33.98
C VAL A 580 1.46 -70.25 33.32
N ARG A 581 2.40 -71.25 33.27
CA ARG A 581 2.10 -72.68 33.31
C ARG A 581 3.41 -73.49 33.30
N ARG A 582 3.95 -73.74 34.52
CA ARG A 582 4.64 -74.98 34.85
C ARG A 582 4.89 -75.04 36.38
N THR A 583 4.01 -75.63 37.11
CA THR A 583 4.24 -76.47 38.28
C THR A 583 2.97 -77.22 38.60
N ALA A 584 2.92 -78.46 38.27
CA ALA A 584 2.53 -79.67 38.99
C ALA A 584 2.53 -80.86 38.03
#